data_ce027a31bfb268eabbaf2f40119e0bd5
#
_entry.id   ce027a31bfb268eabbaf2f40119e0bd5
#
_cell.length_a   1.000
_cell.length_b   1.000
_cell.length_c   1.000
_cell.angle_alpha   90.00
_cell.angle_beta   90.00
_cell.angle_gamma   90.00
#
_symmetry.space_group_name_H-M   'P 1'
#
loop_
_entity.id
_entity.type
_entity.pdbx_description
1 polymer ?
#
loop_
_entity_poly.entity_id
_entity_poly.type
_entity_poly.pdbx_seq_one_letter_code
_entity_poly.pdbx_strand_id
1 'polypeptide(L)'
;MKIISWNVNGIRSAGSKGLLDQLAKWDADIICFQETKATEDQVAEVLFGSGYNVIAHSAEKKGYSGTALISKLEPLSYKIGVGIADHDGEGRLIVAEFPEYY
;
A
#
# COMPACT_ATOMS: atom_id res chain seq x y z
N MET A 1 -9.39 -15.14 -6.29
CA MET A 1 -8.86 -13.89 -5.71
C MET A 1 -7.87 -13.26 -6.67
N LYS A 2 -7.98 -11.97 -6.90
CA LYS A 2 -7.08 -11.24 -7.78
C LYS A 2 -6.14 -10.38 -6.94
N ILE A 3 -4.84 -10.60 -7.08
CA ILE A 3 -3.80 -9.86 -6.36
C ILE A 3 -2.87 -9.21 -7.37
N ILE A 4 -2.60 -7.92 -7.18
CA ILE A 4 -1.71 -7.16 -8.06
C ILE A 4 -0.56 -6.59 -7.23
N SER A 5 0.64 -6.62 -7.79
CA SER A 5 1.82 -5.98 -7.23
C SER A 5 2.29 -4.90 -8.22
N TRP A 6 2.49 -3.68 -7.72
CA TRP A 6 2.81 -2.53 -8.57
C TRP A 6 3.85 -1.63 -7.92
N ASN A 7 5.00 -1.49 -8.58
CA ASN A 7 5.97 -0.46 -8.21
C ASN A 7 5.50 0.86 -8.83
N VAL A 8 4.93 1.74 -8.00
CA VAL A 8 4.33 3.00 -8.48
C VAL A 8 5.35 4.11 -8.70
N ASN A 9 6.57 3.94 -8.19
CA ASN A 9 7.62 4.96 -8.30
C ASN A 9 7.09 6.35 -7.91
N GLY A 10 6.48 6.42 -6.72
CA GLY A 10 5.85 7.62 -6.21
C GLY A 10 4.33 7.61 -6.38
N ILE A 11 3.61 7.30 -5.28
CA ILE A 11 2.15 7.17 -5.33
C ILE A 11 1.45 8.50 -5.59
N ARG A 12 2.02 9.62 -5.14
CA ARG A 12 1.43 10.94 -5.40
C ARG A 12 1.43 11.27 -6.88
N SER A 13 2.53 10.98 -7.58
CA SER A 13 2.62 11.16 -9.02
C SER A 13 1.65 10.24 -9.76
N ALA A 14 1.59 8.96 -9.35
CA ALA A 14 0.65 8.00 -9.94
C ALA A 14 -0.81 8.46 -9.71
N GLY A 15 -1.11 9.03 -8.54
CA GLY A 15 -2.42 9.58 -8.22
C GLY A 15 -2.86 10.64 -9.20
N SER A 16 -1.95 11.55 -9.56
CA SER A 16 -2.25 12.61 -10.53
C SER A 16 -2.39 12.10 -11.96
N LYS A 17 -1.96 10.87 -12.23
CA LYS A 17 -2.00 10.24 -13.57
C LYS A 17 -3.12 9.21 -13.73
N GLY A 18 -4.12 9.23 -12.85
CA GLY A 18 -5.28 8.35 -12.98
C GLY A 18 -5.20 7.04 -12.21
N LEU A 19 -4.46 7.00 -11.10
CA LEU A 19 -4.34 5.81 -10.27
C LEU A 19 -5.71 5.24 -9.87
N LEU A 20 -6.62 6.08 -9.36
CA LEU A 20 -7.92 5.61 -8.88
C LEU A 20 -8.76 4.99 -10.02
N ASP A 21 -8.68 5.54 -11.22
CA ASP A 21 -9.36 4.96 -12.38
C ASP A 21 -8.80 3.58 -12.72
N GLN A 22 -7.49 3.42 -12.62
CA GLN A 22 -6.84 2.14 -12.88
C GLN A 22 -7.22 1.09 -11.83
N LEU A 23 -7.32 1.49 -10.56
CA LEU A 23 -7.77 0.59 -9.48
C LEU A 23 -9.20 0.10 -9.76
N ALA A 24 -10.07 0.99 -10.19
CA ALA A 24 -11.45 0.63 -10.52
C ALA A 24 -11.51 -0.35 -11.69
N LYS A 25 -10.67 -0.17 -12.71
CA LYS A 25 -10.60 -1.08 -13.86
C LYS A 25 -10.12 -2.46 -13.48
N TRP A 26 -9.09 -2.55 -12.66
CA TRP A 26 -8.56 -3.83 -12.23
C TRP A 26 -9.53 -4.59 -11.31
N ASP A 27 -10.23 -3.87 -10.45
CA ASP A 27 -11.14 -4.45 -9.48
C ASP A 27 -10.51 -5.60 -8.70
N ALA A 28 -9.24 -5.43 -8.32
CA ALA A 28 -8.49 -6.45 -7.61
C ALA A 28 -8.91 -6.55 -6.15
N ASP A 29 -8.74 -7.73 -5.56
CA ASP A 29 -9.04 -7.95 -4.14
C ASP A 29 -7.96 -7.35 -3.23
N ILE A 30 -6.70 -7.47 -3.65
CA ILE A 30 -5.55 -6.95 -2.92
C ILE A 30 -4.57 -6.33 -3.91
N ILE A 31 -4.04 -5.17 -3.58
CA ILE A 31 -2.98 -4.53 -4.36
C ILE A 31 -1.84 -4.15 -3.42
N CYS A 32 -0.63 -4.56 -3.80
CA CYS A 32 0.59 -4.22 -3.07
C CYS A 32 1.37 -3.19 -3.87
N PHE A 33 1.64 -2.05 -3.25
CA PHE A 33 2.43 -0.99 -3.87
C PHE A 33 3.84 -0.99 -3.30
N GLN A 34 4.82 -0.83 -4.17
CA GLN A 34 6.21 -0.61 -3.77
C GLN A 34 6.63 0.79 -4.21
N GLU A 35 7.62 1.34 -3.51
CA GLU A 35 8.15 2.68 -3.76
C GLU A 35 7.07 3.76 -3.77
N THR A 36 6.27 3.79 -2.69
CA THR A 36 5.23 4.82 -2.54
C THR A 36 5.83 6.22 -2.42
N LYS A 37 7.03 6.33 -1.84
CA LYS A 37 7.78 7.60 -1.69
C LYS A 37 6.94 8.70 -1.04
N ALA A 38 6.13 8.32 -0.07
CA ALA A 38 5.17 9.20 0.59
C ALA A 38 4.99 8.77 2.04
N THR A 39 4.53 9.70 2.88
CA THR A 39 4.15 9.39 4.26
C THR A 39 2.84 8.61 4.27
N GLU A 40 2.51 7.96 5.41
CA GLU A 40 1.26 7.24 5.56
C GLU A 40 0.06 8.14 5.29
N ASP A 41 0.10 9.39 5.77
CA ASP A 41 -0.98 10.35 5.54
C ASP A 41 -1.12 10.71 4.06
N GLN A 42 0.00 10.87 3.36
CA GLN A 42 0.00 11.16 1.92
C GLN A 42 -0.55 9.97 1.11
N VAL A 43 -0.19 8.75 1.50
CA VAL A 43 -0.74 7.54 0.87
C VAL A 43 -2.25 7.47 1.08
N ALA A 44 -2.71 7.68 2.30
CA ALA A 44 -4.14 7.69 2.62
C ALA A 44 -4.90 8.75 1.83
N GLU A 45 -4.31 9.93 1.66
CA GLU A 45 -4.91 11.03 0.90
C GLU A 45 -5.08 10.65 -0.58
N VAL A 46 -4.05 10.08 -1.20
CA VAL A 46 -4.10 9.65 -2.61
C VAL A 46 -5.18 8.58 -2.82
N LEU A 47 -5.32 7.66 -1.86
CA LEU A 47 -6.26 6.53 -1.96
C LEU A 47 -7.63 6.83 -1.37
N PHE A 48 -7.85 8.05 -0.89
CA PHE A 48 -9.14 8.47 -0.34
C PHE A 48 -10.23 8.34 -1.42
N GLY A 49 -11.32 7.72 -1.05
CA GLY A 49 -12.43 7.49 -2.00
C GLY A 49 -12.27 6.25 -2.88
N SER A 50 -11.15 5.51 -2.75
CA SER A 50 -10.95 4.29 -3.54
C SER A 50 -11.88 3.15 -3.14
N GLY A 51 -12.39 3.16 -1.91
CA GLY A 51 -13.20 2.07 -1.36
C GLY A 51 -12.37 0.93 -0.77
N TYR A 52 -11.06 1.01 -0.81
CA TYR A 52 -10.16 0.00 -0.26
C TYR A 52 -9.75 0.34 1.17
N ASN A 53 -9.46 -0.71 1.94
CA ASN A 53 -8.76 -0.58 3.23
C ASN A 53 -7.27 -0.37 2.93
N VAL A 54 -6.63 0.56 3.62
CA VAL A 54 -5.25 0.98 3.33
C VAL A 54 -4.36 0.72 4.52
N ILE A 55 -3.22 0.04 4.28
CA ILE A 55 -2.13 -0.13 5.25
C ILE A 55 -0.88 0.39 4.56
N ALA A 56 -0.17 1.32 5.20
CA ALA A 56 1.05 1.89 4.63
C ALA A 56 2.20 1.84 5.62
N HIS A 57 3.39 1.61 5.09
CA HIS A 57 4.65 1.66 5.84
C HIS A 57 5.62 2.55 5.09
N SER A 58 5.84 3.74 5.61
CA SER A 58 6.74 4.72 5.01
C SER A 58 8.15 4.56 5.56
N ALA A 59 9.17 4.89 4.74
CA ALA A 59 10.52 5.02 5.23
C ALA A 59 10.63 6.25 6.13
N GLU A 60 11.61 6.25 7.03
CA GLU A 60 11.90 7.42 7.87
C GLU A 60 12.36 8.60 7.02
N LYS A 61 13.12 8.32 5.95
CA LYS A 61 13.57 9.33 5.00
C LYS A 61 12.43 9.69 4.06
N LYS A 62 12.04 10.97 4.03
CA LYS A 62 10.97 11.47 3.17
C LYS A 62 11.28 11.24 1.68
N GLY A 63 10.27 10.85 0.92
CA GLY A 63 10.41 10.67 -0.52
C GLY A 63 11.20 9.44 -0.93
N TYR A 64 11.42 8.51 -0.01
CA TYR A 64 12.25 7.33 -0.22
C TYR A 64 11.47 6.06 0.09
N SER A 65 11.61 5.03 -0.77
CA SER A 65 11.02 3.70 -0.58
C SER A 65 9.53 3.75 -0.19
N GLY A 66 9.11 2.99 0.81
CA GLY A 66 7.74 2.92 1.28
C GLY A 66 6.92 1.85 0.57
N THR A 67 6.06 1.17 1.34
CA THR A 67 5.13 0.17 0.82
C THR A 67 3.72 0.48 1.28
N ALA A 68 2.75 0.01 0.52
CA ALA A 68 1.35 0.07 0.93
C ALA A 68 0.63 -1.16 0.42
N LEU A 69 -0.36 -1.60 1.18
CA LEU A 69 -1.24 -2.70 0.81
C LEU A 69 -2.66 -2.19 0.91
N ILE A 70 -3.44 -2.39 -0.15
CA ILE A 70 -4.86 -2.07 -0.12
C ILE A 70 -5.67 -3.33 -0.40
N SER A 71 -6.84 -3.42 0.22
CA SER A 71 -7.70 -4.60 0.09
C SER A 71 -9.17 -4.23 0.16
N LYS A 72 -10.01 -5.02 -0.53
CA LYS A 72 -11.47 -4.87 -0.45
C LYS A 72 -11.98 -5.28 0.92
N LEU A 73 -11.42 -6.38 1.47
CA LEU A 73 -11.77 -6.85 2.81
C LEU A 73 -10.80 -6.31 3.84
N GLU A 74 -11.31 -6.02 5.02
CA GLU A 74 -10.47 -5.64 6.14
C GLU A 74 -9.62 -6.84 6.56
N PRO A 75 -8.28 -6.67 6.76
CA PRO A 75 -7.45 -7.77 7.22
C PRO A 75 -7.81 -8.17 8.64
N LEU A 76 -7.63 -9.45 8.96
CA LEU A 76 -7.82 -9.96 10.34
C LEU A 76 -6.78 -9.34 11.27
N SER A 77 -5.57 -9.19 10.79
CA SER A 77 -4.48 -8.55 11.52
C SER A 77 -3.42 -8.09 10.51
N TYR A 78 -2.57 -7.17 10.95
CA TYR A 78 -1.42 -6.78 10.15
C TYR A 78 -0.26 -6.36 11.05
N LYS A 79 0.95 -6.43 10.48
CA LYS A 79 2.18 -5.99 11.13
C LYS A 79 3.00 -5.18 10.13
N ILE A 80 3.53 -4.06 10.58
CA ILE A 80 4.40 -3.20 9.80
C ILE A 80 5.84 -3.47 10.24
N GLY A 81 6.68 -3.89 9.28
CA GLY A 81 8.08 -4.19 9.55
C GLY A 81 8.30 -5.55 10.20
N VAL A 82 9.54 -5.82 10.55
CA VAL A 82 9.98 -7.07 11.17
C VAL A 82 10.41 -6.90 12.63
N GLY A 83 10.33 -5.69 13.17
CA GLY A 83 10.77 -5.38 14.53
C GLY A 83 12.27 -5.11 14.64
N ILE A 84 12.96 -4.92 13.52
CA ILE A 84 14.39 -4.59 13.46
C ILE A 84 14.55 -3.19 12.89
N ALA A 85 14.99 -2.24 13.71
CA ALA A 85 15.02 -0.82 13.34
C ALA A 85 15.79 -0.53 12.05
N ASP A 86 16.92 -1.20 11.82
CA ASP A 86 17.74 -0.99 10.62
C ASP A 86 17.01 -1.36 9.33
N HIS A 87 16.04 -2.28 9.42
CA HIS A 87 15.23 -2.70 8.27
C HIS A 87 13.91 -1.93 8.19
N ASP A 88 13.29 -1.68 9.34
CA ASP A 88 11.95 -1.08 9.39
C ASP A 88 11.96 0.39 8.96
N GLY A 89 13.05 1.12 9.20
CA GLY A 89 13.21 2.50 8.75
C GLY A 89 13.20 2.69 7.24
N GLU A 90 13.32 1.61 6.48
CA GLU A 90 13.25 1.64 5.01
C GLU A 90 11.83 1.60 4.45
N GLY A 91 10.82 1.29 5.27
CA GLY A 91 9.44 1.24 4.81
C GLY A 91 9.18 0.17 3.76
N ARG A 92 9.70 -1.05 3.96
CA ARG A 92 9.68 -2.09 2.92
C ARG A 92 8.80 -3.29 3.20
N LEU A 93 8.30 -3.46 4.43
CA LEU A 93 7.58 -4.68 4.77
C LEU A 93 6.27 -4.41 5.49
N ILE A 94 5.22 -5.03 4.97
CA ILE A 94 3.91 -5.13 5.63
C ILE A 94 3.52 -6.61 5.60
N VAL A 95 3.08 -7.14 6.74
CA VAL A 95 2.50 -8.47 6.80
C VAL A 95 1.04 -8.33 7.21
N ALA A 96 0.13 -8.86 6.41
CA ALA A 96 -1.30 -8.80 6.68
C ALA A 96 -1.92 -10.19 6.56
N GLU A 97 -2.86 -10.49 7.45
CA GLU A 97 -3.59 -11.74 7.46
C GLU A 97 -5.04 -11.48 7.06
N PHE A 98 -5.55 -12.26 6.14
CA PHE A 98 -6.91 -12.16 5.63
C PHE A 98 -7.68 -13.46 5.90
N PRO A 99 -9.03 -13.40 5.91
CA PRO A 99 -9.82 -14.63 5.91
C PRO A 99 -9.46 -15.49 4.71
N GLU A 100 -9.47 -16.81 4.90
CA GLU A 100 -9.19 -17.74 3.81
C GLU A 100 -10.32 -17.71 2.78
N TYR A 101 -9.94 -17.85 1.51
CA TYR A 101 -10.87 -17.96 0.41
C TYR A 101 -10.72 -19.32 -0.25
N TYR A 102 -11.84 -19.93 -0.49
CA TYR A 102 -11.88 -21.22 -1.18
C TYR A 102 -12.82 -21.18 -2.37
#